data_36be8d28423e8801f531d7299eb22116
#
_entry.id   36be8d28423e8801f531d7299eb22116
#
_cell.length_a   1.000
_cell.length_b   1.000
_cell.length_c   1.000
_cell.angle_alpha   90.00
_cell.angle_beta   90.00
_cell.angle_gamma   90.00
#
_symmetry.space_group_name_H-M   'P 1'
#
loop_
_entity.id
_entity.type
_entity.pdbx_description
1 polymer ?
#
loop_
_entity_poly.entity_id
_entity_poly.type
_entity_poly.pdbx_seq_one_letter_code
_entity_poly.pdbx_strand_id
1 'polypeptide(L)'
;MSVDPVALTADLIRCPSVTPEEGRALVLLEDLLSKAGFTCTRVDRNGTSNLFARWGNRGANRSFGFNGHTDVVPVGDEAAWTVPPFGAVEKDGMLWGRGATDMKSGVAAFAAAAIDFVTDTPPDGAVILAITGDEEGDATDGTTALLDWMRDNNEAMTDCLVGEPTSPNVMGEMMKIGRRGSMTAWFEVTGVQGHSAYPHRARNPLPALARLMDRLASHELDQGTDHFDASTLAIVTMDTGNPATNVIPAACRGAVNIRFSDAHSGDSLSDWLRAEAEVVAEDFGVKIVTRIKVSGESFVTPPGALSDLIARAVKDETGVTPELSTSGGTSDARFVKDHCPVVEFGLVGKTMHQVDERVEIAQIHQLKAIYSRILRDYFA
;
A
#
# COMPACT_ATOMS: atom_id res chain seq x y z
N MET A 1 31.80 3.63 -7.31
CA MET A 1 31.13 3.41 -8.63
C MET A 1 29.68 3.79 -8.44
N SER A 2 29.15 4.66 -9.30
CA SER A 2 27.74 5.04 -9.22
C SER A 2 26.84 3.87 -9.69
N VAL A 3 25.80 3.58 -8.94
CA VAL A 3 24.81 2.55 -9.28
C VAL A 3 23.78 3.14 -10.26
N ASP A 4 23.59 2.47 -11.39
CA ASP A 4 22.56 2.84 -12.37
C ASP A 4 21.18 2.35 -11.88
N PRO A 5 20.24 3.24 -11.56
CA PRO A 5 18.93 2.87 -11.03
C PRO A 5 18.05 2.18 -12.08
N VAL A 6 18.26 2.44 -13.38
CA VAL A 6 17.49 1.82 -14.47
C VAL A 6 17.91 0.35 -14.64
N ALA A 7 19.23 0.11 -14.68
CA ALA A 7 19.76 -1.26 -14.74
C ALA A 7 19.32 -2.08 -13.52
N LEU A 8 19.39 -1.50 -12.31
CA LEU A 8 18.93 -2.16 -11.08
C LEU A 8 17.42 -2.44 -11.11
N THR A 9 16.61 -1.49 -11.58
CA THR A 9 15.16 -1.70 -11.77
C THR A 9 14.91 -2.86 -12.73
N ALA A 10 15.62 -2.89 -13.86
CA ALA A 10 15.48 -3.96 -14.84
C ALA A 10 15.83 -5.34 -14.25
N ASP A 11 16.88 -5.41 -13.44
CA ASP A 11 17.27 -6.66 -12.77
C ASP A 11 16.23 -7.07 -11.72
N LEU A 12 15.65 -6.14 -10.97
CA LEU A 12 14.56 -6.42 -10.03
C LEU A 12 13.28 -6.88 -10.76
N ILE A 13 12.93 -6.29 -11.91
CA ILE A 13 11.77 -6.73 -12.71
C ILE A 13 11.97 -8.17 -13.18
N ARG A 14 13.19 -8.56 -13.59
CA ARG A 14 13.52 -9.94 -14.01
C ARG A 14 13.42 -10.97 -12.88
N CYS A 15 13.25 -10.51 -11.63
CA CYS A 15 12.93 -11.36 -10.49
C CYS A 15 11.40 -11.47 -10.38
N PRO A 16 10.76 -12.60 -10.73
CA PRO A 16 9.30 -12.75 -10.73
C PRO A 16 8.76 -12.97 -9.31
N SER A 17 8.82 -11.93 -8.49
CA SER A 17 8.43 -11.94 -7.08
C SER A 17 6.91 -11.68 -6.93
N VAL A 18 6.09 -12.51 -7.55
CA VAL A 18 4.63 -12.45 -7.36
C VAL A 18 4.29 -12.94 -5.95
N THR A 19 3.61 -12.09 -5.16
CA THR A 19 3.26 -12.41 -3.77
C THR A 19 2.65 -13.82 -3.63
N PRO A 20 3.14 -14.66 -2.70
CA PRO A 20 4.14 -14.42 -1.65
C PRO A 20 5.59 -14.79 -2.02
N GLU A 21 5.88 -15.03 -3.31
CA GLU A 21 7.19 -15.50 -3.76
C GLU A 21 8.22 -14.37 -3.79
N GLU A 22 9.45 -14.62 -3.31
CA GLU A 22 10.52 -13.61 -3.29
C GLU A 22 11.18 -13.42 -4.68
N GLY A 23 11.17 -14.45 -5.53
CA GLY A 23 11.72 -14.39 -6.88
C GLY A 23 13.20 -14.00 -7.01
N ARG A 24 13.98 -14.05 -5.91
CA ARG A 24 15.38 -13.62 -5.75
C ARG A 24 15.60 -12.08 -5.73
N ALA A 25 14.55 -11.27 -5.66
CA ALA A 25 14.68 -9.81 -5.65
C ALA A 25 15.47 -9.32 -4.41
N LEU A 26 15.14 -9.87 -3.23
CA LEU A 26 15.83 -9.52 -1.99
C LEU A 26 17.27 -10.06 -1.94
N VAL A 27 17.55 -11.20 -2.56
CA VAL A 27 18.94 -11.74 -2.68
C VAL A 27 19.80 -10.76 -3.48
N LEU A 28 19.28 -10.25 -4.60
CA LEU A 28 19.98 -9.27 -5.42
C LEU A 28 20.28 -7.98 -4.65
N LEU A 29 19.30 -7.47 -3.90
CA LEU A 29 19.48 -6.27 -3.08
C LEU A 29 20.46 -6.51 -1.93
N GLU A 30 20.39 -7.65 -1.25
CA GLU A 30 21.30 -8.04 -0.18
C GLU A 30 22.75 -8.08 -0.66
N ASP A 31 22.99 -8.72 -1.83
CA ASP A 31 24.31 -8.80 -2.45
C ASP A 31 24.86 -7.42 -2.82
N LEU A 32 24.01 -6.55 -3.39
CA LEU A 32 24.39 -5.21 -3.79
C LEU A 32 24.72 -4.31 -2.59
N LEU A 33 23.83 -4.28 -1.59
CA LEU A 33 23.96 -3.46 -0.39
C LEU A 33 25.14 -3.91 0.48
N SER A 34 25.34 -5.24 0.65
CA SER A 34 26.47 -5.79 1.39
C SER A 34 27.82 -5.38 0.78
N LYS A 35 27.93 -5.38 -0.55
CA LYS A 35 29.14 -4.91 -1.26
C LYS A 35 29.41 -3.42 -1.04
N ALA A 36 28.36 -2.63 -0.79
CA ALA A 36 28.47 -1.21 -0.48
C ALA A 36 28.69 -0.93 1.03
N GLY A 37 28.86 -1.96 1.84
CA GLY A 37 29.19 -1.83 3.28
C GLY A 37 27.96 -1.76 4.20
N PHE A 38 26.77 -2.06 3.71
CA PHE A 38 25.60 -2.22 4.57
C PHE A 38 25.66 -3.55 5.34
N THR A 39 25.25 -3.51 6.60
CA THR A 39 24.96 -4.73 7.37
C THR A 39 23.56 -5.18 7.01
N CYS A 40 23.45 -6.32 6.32
CA CYS A 40 22.20 -6.91 5.88
C CYS A 40 21.76 -8.04 6.78
N THR A 41 20.45 -8.13 7.04
CA THR A 41 19.84 -9.20 7.84
C THR A 41 18.51 -9.61 7.17
N ARG A 42 18.35 -10.92 6.92
CA ARG A 42 17.06 -11.47 6.50
C ARG A 42 16.15 -11.58 7.72
N VAL A 43 14.92 -11.10 7.59
CA VAL A 43 13.91 -11.07 8.65
C VAL A 43 12.67 -11.80 8.15
N ASP A 44 12.84 -13.07 7.83
CA ASP A 44 11.78 -13.89 7.26
C ASP A 44 10.78 -14.32 8.35
N ARG A 45 9.48 -14.27 8.04
CA ARG A 45 8.40 -14.68 8.93
C ARG A 45 7.31 -15.42 8.15
N ASN A 46 6.90 -16.60 8.65
CA ASN A 46 5.80 -17.41 8.10
C ASN A 46 5.88 -17.66 6.57
N GLY A 47 7.09 -17.74 6.01
CA GLY A 47 7.30 -17.94 4.58
C GLY A 47 7.45 -16.66 3.77
N THR A 48 7.15 -15.51 4.35
CA THR A 48 7.43 -14.19 3.75
C THR A 48 8.88 -13.81 3.96
N SER A 49 9.53 -13.39 2.91
CA SER A 49 10.92 -12.95 2.96
C SER A 49 11.02 -11.44 3.08
N ASN A 50 11.88 -10.96 3.98
CA ASN A 50 12.13 -9.54 4.20
C ASN A 50 13.63 -9.27 4.37
N LEU A 51 14.05 -8.05 4.04
CA LEU A 51 15.43 -7.60 4.14
C LEU A 51 15.52 -6.31 4.97
N PHE A 52 16.28 -6.36 6.05
CA PHE A 52 16.78 -5.19 6.75
C PHE A 52 18.22 -4.92 6.33
N ALA A 53 18.56 -3.69 5.97
CA ALA A 53 19.92 -3.29 5.65
C ALA A 53 20.25 -1.94 6.30
N ARG A 54 21.39 -1.85 7.02
CA ARG A 54 21.84 -0.63 7.69
C ARG A 54 23.29 -0.33 7.33
N TRP A 55 23.53 0.88 6.88
CA TRP A 55 24.84 1.49 6.84
C TRP A 55 25.00 2.43 8.05
N GLY A 56 26.18 2.50 8.63
CA GLY A 56 26.45 3.29 9.84
C GLY A 56 26.26 2.49 11.13
N ASN A 57 26.33 3.18 12.27
CA ASN A 57 26.29 2.54 13.58
C ASN A 57 24.85 2.28 14.05
N ARG A 58 24.67 1.12 14.74
CA ARG A 58 23.43 0.85 15.48
C ARG A 58 23.26 1.88 16.59
N GLY A 59 22.03 2.40 16.74
CA GLY A 59 21.72 3.41 17.74
C GLY A 59 22.30 4.79 17.44
N ALA A 60 22.62 5.08 16.18
CA ALA A 60 22.99 6.42 15.76
C ALA A 60 21.90 7.44 16.15
N ASN A 61 22.33 8.63 16.61
CA ASN A 61 21.40 9.69 17.03
C ASN A 61 20.52 10.22 15.89
N ARG A 62 20.93 10.01 14.63
CA ARG A 62 20.22 10.39 13.43
C ARG A 62 20.24 9.22 12.46
N SER A 63 19.06 8.77 12.01
CA SER A 63 18.93 7.71 11.01
C SER A 63 17.81 8.03 10.05
N PHE A 64 18.07 7.85 8.74
CA PHE A 64 17.07 7.98 7.71
C PHE A 64 16.70 6.61 7.18
N GLY A 65 15.42 6.26 7.29
CA GLY A 65 14.87 5.00 6.83
C GLY A 65 14.18 5.11 5.47
N PHE A 66 14.27 4.05 4.71
CA PHE A 66 13.45 3.80 3.54
C PHE A 66 12.70 2.49 3.72
N ASN A 67 11.39 2.52 3.51
CA ASN A 67 10.57 1.33 3.44
C ASN A 67 10.00 1.17 2.04
N GLY A 68 9.94 -0.06 1.55
CA GLY A 68 9.39 -0.40 0.25
C GLY A 68 9.27 -1.90 0.09
N HIS A 69 8.68 -2.32 -1.03
CA HIS A 69 8.47 -3.75 -1.31
C HIS A 69 9.04 -4.16 -2.66
N THR A 70 9.31 -5.46 -2.79
CA THR A 70 9.77 -6.07 -4.05
C THR A 70 8.80 -7.11 -4.56
N ASP A 71 7.83 -7.52 -3.77
CA ASP A 71 6.72 -8.34 -4.24
C ASP A 71 5.80 -7.54 -5.17
N VAL A 72 5.05 -8.24 -5.99
CA VAL A 72 4.17 -7.65 -7.00
C VAL A 72 2.87 -8.44 -7.11
N VAL A 73 1.79 -7.77 -7.50
CA VAL A 73 0.52 -8.43 -7.81
C VAL A 73 0.65 -9.40 -9.00
N PRO A 74 -0.22 -10.40 -9.13
CA PRO A 74 -0.27 -11.28 -10.31
C PRO A 74 -0.34 -10.48 -11.61
N VAL A 75 0.28 -11.01 -12.67
CA VAL A 75 0.38 -10.33 -13.97
C VAL A 75 -0.95 -10.28 -14.74
N GLY A 76 -1.96 -11.05 -14.30
CA GLY A 76 -3.22 -11.20 -15.02
C GLY A 76 -3.08 -12.09 -16.24
N ASP A 77 -3.75 -11.73 -17.34
CA ASP A 77 -3.66 -12.47 -18.60
C ASP A 77 -2.34 -12.13 -19.32
N GLU A 78 -1.38 -13.05 -19.29
CA GLU A 78 -0.09 -12.87 -19.96
C GLU A 78 -0.20 -12.67 -21.47
N ALA A 79 -1.26 -13.21 -22.10
CA ALA A 79 -1.47 -13.04 -23.54
C ALA A 79 -1.88 -11.60 -23.92
N ALA A 80 -2.34 -10.82 -22.94
CA ALA A 80 -2.68 -9.41 -23.13
C ALA A 80 -1.46 -8.47 -23.04
N TRP A 81 -0.30 -8.96 -22.55
CA TRP A 81 0.90 -8.14 -22.46
C TRP A 81 1.58 -7.95 -23.82
N THR A 82 1.96 -6.71 -24.11
CA THR A 82 2.73 -6.34 -25.33
C THR A 82 4.18 -6.89 -25.28
N VAL A 83 4.74 -7.04 -24.08
CA VAL A 83 6.07 -7.58 -23.82
C VAL A 83 5.98 -8.57 -22.65
N PRO A 84 6.95 -9.50 -22.49
CA PRO A 84 6.94 -10.40 -21.33
C PRO A 84 6.89 -9.61 -20.00
N PRO A 85 5.98 -9.92 -19.05
CA PRO A 85 5.79 -9.17 -17.82
C PRO A 85 7.04 -8.99 -16.97
N PHE A 86 7.96 -9.97 -16.99
CA PHE A 86 9.23 -9.96 -16.29
C PHE A 86 10.43 -9.79 -17.22
N GLY A 87 10.19 -9.30 -18.46
CA GLY A 87 11.25 -9.12 -19.46
C GLY A 87 12.12 -7.89 -19.25
N ALA A 88 11.64 -6.89 -18.50
CA ALA A 88 12.29 -5.59 -18.32
C ALA A 88 12.70 -4.98 -19.68
N VAL A 89 11.73 -4.79 -20.55
CA VAL A 89 11.96 -4.32 -21.92
C VAL A 89 12.01 -2.80 -21.95
N GLU A 90 13.13 -2.26 -22.44
CA GLU A 90 13.23 -0.83 -22.74
C GLU A 90 12.66 -0.57 -24.14
N LYS A 91 11.64 0.26 -24.22
CA LYS A 91 10.97 0.62 -25.47
C LYS A 91 10.35 2.02 -25.38
N ASP A 92 10.56 2.83 -26.40
CA ASP A 92 9.99 4.18 -26.52
C ASP A 92 10.25 5.09 -25.30
N GLY A 93 11.44 5.00 -24.68
CA GLY A 93 11.82 5.76 -23.49
C GLY A 93 11.20 5.26 -22.18
N MET A 94 10.51 4.13 -22.23
CA MET A 94 9.87 3.48 -21.10
C MET A 94 10.57 2.17 -20.74
N LEU A 95 10.58 1.82 -19.46
CA LEU A 95 10.92 0.49 -18.97
C LEU A 95 9.63 -0.26 -18.65
N TRP A 96 9.40 -1.37 -19.35
CA TRP A 96 8.18 -2.17 -19.27
C TRP A 96 8.38 -3.42 -18.43
N GLY A 97 7.43 -3.69 -17.54
CA GLY A 97 7.36 -4.91 -16.77
C GLY A 97 6.55 -4.76 -15.49
N ARG A 98 6.08 -5.86 -14.93
CA ARG A 98 5.36 -5.90 -13.66
C ARG A 98 6.30 -5.45 -12.53
N GLY A 99 5.82 -4.50 -11.70
CA GLY A 99 6.61 -3.87 -10.66
C GLY A 99 7.47 -2.69 -11.15
N ALA A 100 7.40 -2.32 -12.45
CA ALA A 100 8.14 -1.18 -12.97
C ALA A 100 7.71 0.13 -12.31
N THR A 101 6.44 0.29 -12.01
CA THR A 101 5.90 1.46 -11.31
C THR A 101 5.75 1.19 -9.83
N ASP A 102 5.24 0.02 -9.45
CA ASP A 102 4.85 -0.37 -8.09
C ASP A 102 5.60 -1.63 -7.64
N MET A 103 6.67 -1.49 -6.79
CA MET A 103 7.46 -0.25 -6.61
C MET A 103 8.96 -0.52 -6.77
N LYS A 104 9.33 -1.53 -7.63
CA LYS A 104 10.75 -1.93 -7.82
C LYS A 104 11.65 -0.78 -8.27
N SER A 105 11.13 0.17 -9.08
CA SER A 105 11.90 1.36 -9.46
C SER A 105 12.13 2.30 -8.27
N GLY A 106 11.17 2.44 -7.36
CA GLY A 106 11.33 3.20 -6.12
C GLY A 106 12.44 2.62 -5.25
N VAL A 107 12.42 1.30 -5.05
CA VAL A 107 13.46 0.56 -4.32
C VAL A 107 14.82 0.72 -4.99
N ALA A 108 14.89 0.53 -6.31
CA ALA A 108 16.13 0.67 -7.08
C ALA A 108 16.72 2.08 -7.02
N ALA A 109 15.86 3.10 -7.16
CA ALA A 109 16.27 4.50 -7.10
C ALA A 109 16.83 4.87 -5.72
N PHE A 110 16.18 4.41 -4.62
CA PHE A 110 16.68 4.69 -3.28
C PHE A 110 17.95 3.89 -2.97
N ALA A 111 18.00 2.61 -3.29
CA ALA A 111 19.21 1.79 -3.09
C ALA A 111 20.41 2.39 -3.81
N ALA A 112 20.23 2.82 -5.08
CA ALA A 112 21.28 3.49 -5.84
C ALA A 112 21.71 4.83 -5.23
N ALA A 113 20.75 5.66 -4.79
CA ALA A 113 21.02 6.92 -4.12
C ALA A 113 21.77 6.73 -2.78
N ALA A 114 21.32 5.75 -1.98
CA ALA A 114 21.94 5.44 -0.69
C ALA A 114 23.37 4.93 -0.84
N ILE A 115 23.62 4.01 -1.78
CA ILE A 115 24.96 3.48 -2.05
C ILE A 115 25.92 4.60 -2.50
N ASP A 116 25.49 5.43 -3.45
CA ASP A 116 26.32 6.56 -3.92
C ASP A 116 26.58 7.53 -2.76
N PHE A 117 25.56 7.87 -1.98
CA PHE A 117 25.67 8.80 -0.85
C PHE A 117 26.67 8.32 0.21
N VAL A 118 26.53 7.08 0.70
CA VAL A 118 27.41 6.56 1.76
C VAL A 118 28.84 6.32 1.27
N THR A 119 29.04 6.16 -0.04
CA THR A 119 30.35 5.99 -0.66
C THR A 119 31.06 7.34 -0.81
N ASP A 120 30.35 8.35 -1.29
CA ASP A 120 30.92 9.66 -1.65
C ASP A 120 30.97 10.62 -0.45
N THR A 121 29.96 10.55 0.43
CA THR A 121 29.80 11.46 1.58
C THR A 121 29.25 10.68 2.77
N PRO A 122 30.06 9.81 3.42
CA PRO A 122 29.61 9.02 4.56
C PRO A 122 29.00 9.91 5.65
N PRO A 123 27.73 9.72 6.05
CA PRO A 123 27.10 10.56 7.07
C PRO A 123 27.54 10.23 8.50
N ASP A 124 27.45 11.23 9.39
CA ASP A 124 27.45 10.97 10.85
C ASP A 124 26.02 10.54 11.26
N GLY A 125 25.71 9.27 11.03
CA GLY A 125 24.38 8.72 11.24
C GLY A 125 24.23 7.33 10.64
N ALA A 126 23.00 6.92 10.38
CA ALA A 126 22.69 5.66 9.74
C ALA A 126 21.68 5.83 8.58
N VAL A 127 21.90 5.07 7.50
CA VAL A 127 20.94 4.90 6.41
C VAL A 127 20.39 3.48 6.47
N ILE A 128 19.07 3.36 6.51
CA ILE A 128 18.37 2.08 6.72
C ILE A 128 17.45 1.81 5.54
N LEU A 129 17.48 0.58 5.01
CA LEU A 129 16.48 0.05 4.08
C LEU A 129 15.75 -1.11 4.76
N ALA A 130 14.43 -1.00 4.82
CA ALA A 130 13.50 -2.03 5.31
C ALA A 130 12.63 -2.47 4.13
N ILE A 131 13.01 -3.57 3.48
CA ILE A 131 12.38 -4.03 2.23
C ILE A 131 11.58 -5.30 2.49
N THR A 132 10.28 -5.26 2.19
CA THR A 132 9.36 -6.37 2.38
C THR A 132 9.04 -7.12 1.09
N GLY A 133 8.54 -8.35 1.25
CA GLY A 133 7.94 -9.19 0.21
C GLY A 133 6.47 -9.51 0.45
N ASP A 134 5.70 -8.67 1.17
CA ASP A 134 4.28 -8.90 1.52
C ASP A 134 3.45 -7.61 1.58
N GLU A 135 3.78 -6.58 0.80
CA GLU A 135 2.92 -5.38 0.76
C GLU A 135 1.66 -5.64 -0.07
N GLU A 136 1.81 -6.32 -1.20
CA GLU A 136 0.76 -6.64 -2.17
C GLU A 136 -0.10 -7.85 -1.75
N GLY A 137 0.24 -8.47 -0.63
CA GLY A 137 -0.48 -9.61 -0.06
C GLY A 137 -1.35 -9.23 1.12
N ASP A 138 -1.33 -10.08 2.16
CA ASP A 138 -2.06 -9.84 3.41
C ASP A 138 -1.38 -8.80 4.31
N ALA A 139 -0.13 -8.45 4.04
CA ALA A 139 0.72 -7.49 4.75
C ALA A 139 0.84 -7.80 6.26
N THR A 140 0.86 -9.07 6.61
CA THR A 140 0.92 -9.53 8.01
C THR A 140 2.32 -9.91 8.47
N ASP A 141 3.16 -10.37 7.53
CA ASP A 141 4.48 -10.94 7.82
C ASP A 141 5.63 -10.19 7.12
N GLY A 142 5.32 -9.05 6.52
CA GLY A 142 6.23 -8.14 5.82
C GLY A 142 6.82 -7.06 6.71
N THR A 143 6.46 -5.80 6.48
CA THR A 143 6.95 -4.64 7.23
C THR A 143 6.71 -4.78 8.73
N THR A 144 5.61 -5.41 9.17
CA THR A 144 5.39 -5.69 10.59
C THR A 144 6.47 -6.58 11.20
N ALA A 145 6.96 -7.60 10.46
CA ALA A 145 8.07 -8.44 10.92
C ALA A 145 9.38 -7.65 11.05
N LEU A 146 9.66 -6.78 10.06
CA LEU A 146 10.83 -5.88 10.09
C LEU A 146 10.80 -4.96 11.30
N LEU A 147 9.67 -4.31 11.58
CA LEU A 147 9.52 -3.39 12.70
C LEU A 147 9.61 -4.10 14.07
N ASP A 148 9.02 -5.29 14.20
CA ASP A 148 9.17 -6.13 15.40
C ASP A 148 10.63 -6.52 15.62
N TRP A 149 11.31 -6.99 14.58
CA TRP A 149 12.72 -7.34 14.64
C TRP A 149 13.61 -6.13 14.98
N MET A 150 13.34 -4.98 14.39
CA MET A 150 14.06 -3.73 14.68
C MET A 150 13.94 -3.36 16.16
N ARG A 151 12.73 -3.39 16.72
CA ARG A 151 12.48 -3.14 18.15
C ARG A 151 13.29 -4.11 19.02
N ASP A 152 13.23 -5.40 18.73
CA ASP A 152 13.86 -6.46 19.52
C ASP A 152 15.41 -6.43 19.42
N ASN A 153 15.95 -5.79 18.38
CA ASN A 153 17.38 -5.65 18.13
C ASN A 153 17.94 -4.24 18.39
N ASN A 154 17.15 -3.32 18.97
CA ASN A 154 17.51 -1.93 19.19
C ASN A 154 17.94 -1.21 17.89
N GLU A 155 17.27 -1.49 16.81
CA GLU A 155 17.35 -0.74 15.56
C GLU A 155 16.19 0.26 15.52
N ALA A 156 16.44 1.48 15.03
CA ALA A 156 15.42 2.52 14.93
C ALA A 156 15.68 3.45 13.73
N MET A 157 14.61 3.93 13.15
CA MET A 157 14.61 5.02 12.18
C MET A 157 14.16 6.30 12.89
N THR A 158 14.87 7.41 12.69
CA THR A 158 14.46 8.73 13.19
C THR A 158 13.33 9.27 12.33
N ASP A 159 13.46 9.13 11.02
CA ASP A 159 12.45 9.46 10.00
C ASP A 159 12.45 8.40 8.92
N CYS A 160 11.32 8.19 8.25
CA CYS A 160 11.19 7.20 7.19
C CYS A 160 10.50 7.77 5.95
N LEU A 161 11.03 7.41 4.78
CA LEU A 161 10.40 7.60 3.48
C LEU A 161 9.90 6.25 2.96
N VAL A 162 8.64 6.17 2.55
CA VAL A 162 8.08 5.02 1.83
C VAL A 162 8.07 5.36 0.34
N GLY A 163 8.64 4.49 -0.48
CA GLY A 163 8.91 4.78 -1.90
C GLY A 163 7.76 4.48 -2.86
N GLU A 164 6.52 4.47 -2.38
CA GLU A 164 5.31 4.23 -3.16
C GLU A 164 5.09 5.24 -4.29
N PRO A 165 4.48 4.85 -5.43
CA PRO A 165 4.10 5.78 -6.47
C PRO A 165 2.99 6.71 -5.99
N THR A 166 3.34 7.99 -5.78
CA THR A 166 2.44 8.97 -5.17
C THR A 166 1.85 9.97 -6.15
N SER A 167 2.54 10.23 -7.25
CA SER A 167 2.13 11.25 -8.23
C SER A 167 1.12 10.69 -9.22
N PRO A 168 -0.08 11.31 -9.41
CA PRO A 168 -1.07 10.79 -10.35
C PRO A 168 -0.71 11.04 -11.83
N ASN A 169 -0.10 12.16 -12.19
CA ASN A 169 0.13 12.55 -13.59
C ASN A 169 1.53 13.03 -13.89
N VAL A 170 2.12 13.85 -13.02
CA VAL A 170 3.41 14.50 -13.21
C VAL A 170 4.31 14.21 -12.03
N MET A 171 5.55 13.86 -12.31
CA MET A 171 6.55 13.57 -11.27
C MET A 171 6.71 14.75 -10.31
N GLY A 172 6.51 14.48 -9.03
CA GLY A 172 6.64 15.46 -7.96
C GLY A 172 5.40 16.28 -7.65
N GLU A 173 4.26 16.03 -8.30
CA GLU A 173 3.03 16.80 -8.04
C GLU A 173 2.36 16.47 -6.68
N MET A 174 2.65 15.30 -6.10
CA MET A 174 2.02 14.85 -4.85
C MET A 174 2.97 14.00 -4.01
N MET A 175 2.91 14.19 -2.70
CA MET A 175 3.45 13.26 -1.71
C MET A 175 2.38 12.92 -0.66
N LYS A 176 2.49 11.75 -0.03
CA LYS A 176 1.52 11.33 0.97
C LYS A 176 2.07 11.56 2.36
N ILE A 177 1.32 12.32 3.16
CA ILE A 177 1.60 12.54 4.59
C ILE A 177 0.72 11.68 5.49
N GLY A 178 -0.14 10.86 4.90
CA GLY A 178 -1.06 9.97 5.59
C GLY A 178 -1.90 9.18 4.61
N ARG A 179 -2.72 8.29 5.14
CA ARG A 179 -3.65 7.46 4.36
C ARG A 179 -4.99 7.36 5.07
N ARG A 180 -6.07 7.31 4.29
CA ARG A 180 -7.41 6.98 4.82
C ARG A 180 -7.40 5.56 5.38
N GLY A 181 -8.19 5.33 6.41
CA GLY A 181 -8.49 4.00 6.88
C GLY A 181 -9.24 3.19 5.81
N SER A 182 -9.16 1.88 5.94
CA SER A 182 -9.80 0.95 5.00
C SER A 182 -10.40 -0.23 5.76
N MET A 183 -11.66 -0.54 5.46
CA MET A 183 -12.31 -1.72 6.01
C MET A 183 -13.30 -2.32 5.02
N THR A 184 -13.56 -3.62 5.18
CA THR A 184 -14.59 -4.33 4.42
C THR A 184 -15.52 -5.06 5.37
N ALA A 185 -16.82 -4.95 5.14
CA ALA A 185 -17.83 -5.69 5.87
C ALA A 185 -18.60 -6.60 4.92
N TRP A 186 -18.77 -7.87 5.33
CA TRP A 186 -19.57 -8.86 4.63
C TRP A 186 -20.80 -9.20 5.48
N PHE A 187 -21.94 -9.27 4.82
CA PHE A 187 -23.23 -9.59 5.42
C PHE A 187 -23.77 -10.86 4.79
N GLU A 188 -24.06 -11.85 5.62
CA GLU A 188 -24.81 -13.05 5.24
C GLU A 188 -26.20 -13.00 5.87
N VAL A 189 -27.22 -12.86 5.02
CA VAL A 189 -28.62 -12.77 5.43
C VAL A 189 -29.30 -14.12 5.22
N THR A 190 -29.81 -14.71 6.28
CA THR A 190 -30.49 -16.02 6.28
C THR A 190 -31.98 -15.85 6.60
N GLY A 191 -32.81 -16.35 5.70
CA GLY A 191 -34.27 -16.40 5.82
C GLY A 191 -34.78 -17.83 5.82
N VAL A 192 -35.93 -18.03 5.16
CA VAL A 192 -36.56 -19.35 4.96
C VAL A 192 -36.97 -19.50 3.49
N GLN A 193 -36.43 -20.51 2.82
CA GLN A 193 -36.75 -20.82 1.42
C GLN A 193 -38.22 -21.17 1.26
N GLY A 194 -38.80 -20.77 0.11
CA GLY A 194 -40.19 -21.15 -0.21
C GLY A 194 -40.58 -20.85 -1.63
N HIS A 195 -41.80 -21.22 -1.99
CA HIS A 195 -42.35 -20.95 -3.32
C HIS A 195 -42.80 -19.48 -3.41
N SER A 196 -42.42 -18.78 -4.44
CA SER A 196 -42.71 -17.33 -4.62
C SER A 196 -44.21 -17.00 -4.68
N ALA A 197 -45.09 -17.98 -5.05
CA ALA A 197 -46.54 -17.83 -5.00
C ALA A 197 -47.13 -17.93 -3.58
N TYR A 198 -46.34 -18.38 -2.59
CA TYR A 198 -46.76 -18.50 -1.21
C TYR A 198 -45.78 -17.80 -0.25
N PRO A 199 -45.60 -16.49 -0.40
CA PRO A 199 -44.57 -15.75 0.33
C PRO A 199 -44.77 -15.80 1.87
N HIS A 200 -45.97 -15.99 2.35
CA HIS A 200 -46.31 -16.14 3.78
C HIS A 200 -45.76 -17.45 4.42
N ARG A 201 -45.28 -18.40 3.61
CA ARG A 201 -44.63 -19.65 4.05
C ARG A 201 -43.12 -19.59 3.98
N ALA A 202 -42.58 -18.47 3.53
CA ALA A 202 -41.14 -18.21 3.38
C ALA A 202 -40.74 -17.00 4.22
N ARG A 203 -39.43 -16.77 4.34
CA ARG A 203 -38.87 -15.51 4.85
C ARG A 203 -37.80 -15.08 3.88
N ASN A 204 -38.16 -14.13 3.04
CA ASN A 204 -37.26 -13.69 1.95
C ASN A 204 -36.13 -12.84 2.50
N PRO A 205 -34.84 -13.24 2.35
CA PRO A 205 -33.70 -12.47 2.82
C PRO A 205 -33.34 -11.31 1.89
N LEU A 206 -33.76 -11.30 0.62
CA LEU A 206 -33.38 -10.31 -0.37
C LEU A 206 -33.87 -8.90 -0.04
N PRO A 207 -35.15 -8.67 0.37
CA PRO A 207 -35.59 -7.34 0.78
C PRO A 207 -34.82 -6.79 1.99
N ALA A 208 -34.41 -7.66 2.93
CA ALA A 208 -33.61 -7.27 4.08
C ALA A 208 -32.21 -6.82 3.64
N LEU A 209 -31.53 -7.61 2.77
CA LEU A 209 -30.23 -7.21 2.24
C LEU A 209 -30.30 -5.90 1.45
N ALA A 210 -31.33 -5.77 0.57
CA ALA A 210 -31.52 -4.53 -0.21
C ALA A 210 -31.73 -3.31 0.72
N ARG A 211 -32.53 -3.45 1.78
CA ARG A 211 -32.74 -2.40 2.77
C ARG A 211 -31.46 -2.06 3.52
N LEU A 212 -30.68 -3.05 3.93
CA LEU A 212 -29.40 -2.80 4.61
C LEU A 212 -28.45 -2.02 3.70
N MET A 213 -28.28 -2.45 2.46
CA MET A 213 -27.41 -1.76 1.51
C MET A 213 -27.85 -0.33 1.22
N ASP A 214 -29.16 -0.09 1.07
CA ASP A 214 -29.74 1.23 0.88
C ASP A 214 -29.48 2.17 2.08
N ARG A 215 -29.67 1.65 3.31
CA ARG A 215 -29.39 2.42 4.54
C ARG A 215 -27.92 2.79 4.65
N LEU A 216 -27.01 1.82 4.42
CA LEU A 216 -25.57 2.05 4.50
C LEU A 216 -25.08 3.03 3.42
N ALA A 217 -25.54 2.87 2.17
CA ALA A 217 -25.13 3.71 1.06
C ALA A 217 -25.70 5.15 1.11
N SER A 218 -26.85 5.33 1.79
CA SER A 218 -27.47 6.63 1.95
C SER A 218 -26.98 7.39 3.17
N HIS A 219 -26.18 6.77 4.03
CA HIS A 219 -25.64 7.39 5.22
C HIS A 219 -24.40 8.23 4.88
N GLU A 220 -24.42 9.51 5.22
CA GLU A 220 -23.23 10.37 5.15
C GLU A 220 -22.39 10.14 6.40
N LEU A 221 -21.18 9.58 6.21
CA LEU A 221 -20.29 9.25 7.32
C LEU A 221 -19.69 10.48 7.96
N ASP A 222 -19.12 11.39 7.15
CA ASP A 222 -18.54 12.68 7.52
C ASP A 222 -18.41 13.59 6.29
N GLN A 223 -17.93 14.82 6.49
CA GLN A 223 -17.67 15.79 5.42
C GLN A 223 -16.18 16.04 5.16
N GLY A 224 -15.31 15.17 5.70
CA GLY A 224 -13.86 15.33 5.67
C GLY A 224 -13.33 16.10 6.89
N THR A 225 -12.01 16.20 6.96
CA THR A 225 -11.28 16.91 8.00
C THR A 225 -10.21 17.80 7.40
N ASP A 226 -9.36 18.44 8.19
CA ASP A 226 -8.30 19.33 7.69
C ASP A 226 -7.33 18.65 6.72
N HIS A 227 -7.18 17.32 6.83
CA HIS A 227 -6.23 16.55 6.04
C HIS A 227 -6.85 15.40 5.23
N PHE A 228 -8.14 15.17 5.37
CA PHE A 228 -8.82 14.05 4.71
C PHE A 228 -10.06 14.49 3.95
N ASP A 229 -10.22 13.97 2.74
CA ASP A 229 -11.51 13.98 2.06
C ASP A 229 -12.55 13.20 2.88
N ALA A 230 -13.83 13.48 2.62
CA ALA A 230 -14.95 12.78 3.23
C ALA A 230 -14.82 11.24 3.08
N SER A 231 -15.22 10.54 4.13
CA SER A 231 -15.28 9.08 4.11
C SER A 231 -16.28 8.59 3.07
N THR A 232 -15.94 7.48 2.44
CA THR A 232 -16.76 6.90 1.36
C THR A 232 -17.11 5.45 1.64
N LEU A 233 -18.34 5.06 1.32
CA LEU A 233 -18.82 3.69 1.35
C LEU A 233 -19.22 3.25 -0.06
N ALA A 234 -18.70 2.10 -0.50
CA ALA A 234 -19.08 1.47 -1.75
C ALA A 234 -19.68 0.08 -1.49
N ILE A 235 -20.86 -0.19 -2.06
CA ILE A 235 -21.38 -1.57 -2.14
C ILE A 235 -20.55 -2.27 -3.21
N VAL A 236 -19.86 -3.36 -2.85
CA VAL A 236 -18.96 -4.07 -3.76
C VAL A 236 -19.50 -5.38 -4.28
N THR A 237 -20.49 -5.97 -3.59
CA THR A 237 -21.22 -7.15 -4.09
C THR A 237 -22.59 -7.28 -3.46
N MET A 238 -23.55 -7.81 -4.22
CA MET A 238 -24.84 -8.33 -3.78
C MET A 238 -25.13 -9.61 -4.55
N ASP A 239 -25.19 -10.75 -3.89
CA ASP A 239 -25.31 -12.05 -4.54
C ASP A 239 -26.21 -13.00 -3.78
N THR A 240 -26.93 -13.84 -4.50
CA THR A 240 -27.77 -14.91 -3.94
C THR A 240 -27.51 -16.26 -4.60
N GLY A 241 -26.92 -16.30 -5.79
CA GLY A 241 -26.69 -17.52 -6.58
C GLY A 241 -27.99 -18.29 -6.91
N ASN A 242 -29.17 -17.64 -6.87
CA ASN A 242 -30.45 -18.28 -7.09
C ASN A 242 -30.87 -18.23 -8.58
N PRO A 243 -30.80 -19.35 -9.33
CA PRO A 243 -31.17 -19.37 -10.74
C PRO A 243 -32.70 -19.53 -10.96
N ALA A 244 -33.47 -19.88 -9.89
CA ALA A 244 -34.89 -20.23 -10.01
C ALA A 244 -35.79 -19.02 -9.73
N THR A 245 -36.61 -18.64 -10.70
CA THR A 245 -37.48 -17.46 -10.63
C THR A 245 -38.72 -17.65 -9.76
N ASN A 246 -39.11 -18.89 -9.46
CA ASN A 246 -40.26 -19.25 -8.64
C ASN A 246 -39.90 -19.72 -7.22
N VAL A 247 -38.63 -19.57 -6.81
CA VAL A 247 -38.13 -19.94 -5.48
C VAL A 247 -37.59 -18.68 -4.77
N ILE A 248 -38.06 -18.43 -3.58
CA ILE A 248 -37.46 -17.49 -2.62
C ILE A 248 -36.23 -18.18 -2.05
N PRO A 249 -35.02 -17.58 -2.15
CA PRO A 249 -33.80 -18.23 -1.65
C PRO A 249 -33.75 -18.30 -0.12
N ALA A 250 -32.98 -19.26 0.40
CA ALA A 250 -32.74 -19.37 1.85
C ALA A 250 -31.81 -18.33 2.41
N ALA A 251 -30.85 -17.85 1.58
CA ALA A 251 -29.86 -16.91 1.99
C ALA A 251 -29.40 -15.99 0.82
N CYS A 252 -28.82 -14.86 1.16
CA CYS A 252 -28.13 -13.98 0.23
C CYS A 252 -26.94 -13.30 0.94
N ARG A 253 -26.04 -12.71 0.17
CA ARG A 253 -24.81 -12.09 0.67
C ARG A 253 -24.62 -10.71 0.05
N GLY A 254 -23.98 -9.83 0.81
CA GLY A 254 -23.53 -8.54 0.30
C GLY A 254 -22.26 -8.11 1.02
N ALA A 255 -21.54 -7.18 0.40
CA ALA A 255 -20.37 -6.59 1.04
C ALA A 255 -20.26 -5.11 0.69
N VAL A 256 -19.68 -4.36 1.64
CA VAL A 256 -19.31 -2.94 1.47
C VAL A 256 -17.83 -2.76 1.77
N ASN A 257 -17.20 -1.82 1.08
CA ASN A 257 -15.87 -1.32 1.41
C ASN A 257 -15.98 0.14 1.83
N ILE A 258 -15.32 0.50 2.93
CA ILE A 258 -15.29 1.86 3.46
C ILE A 258 -13.86 2.36 3.42
N ARG A 259 -13.68 3.58 2.90
CA ARG A 259 -12.45 4.38 3.05
C ARG A 259 -12.80 5.53 3.98
N PHE A 260 -12.13 5.64 5.13
CA PHE A 260 -12.55 6.55 6.18
C PHE A 260 -11.43 7.52 6.61
N SER A 261 -11.86 8.72 6.97
CA SER A 261 -11.05 9.80 7.51
C SER A 261 -10.70 9.54 8.99
N ASP A 262 -9.94 10.43 9.60
CA ASP A 262 -9.63 10.42 11.03
C ASP A 262 -10.80 10.86 11.93
N ALA A 263 -11.94 11.21 11.34
CA ALA A 263 -13.20 11.41 12.10
C ALA A 263 -13.76 10.08 12.64
N HIS A 264 -13.29 8.93 12.11
CA HIS A 264 -13.73 7.59 12.48
C HIS A 264 -12.55 6.70 12.87
N SER A 265 -12.87 5.60 13.55
CA SER A 265 -11.99 4.45 13.74
C SER A 265 -12.65 3.19 13.17
N GLY A 266 -11.85 2.16 12.90
CA GLY A 266 -12.36 0.86 12.49
C GLY A 266 -13.36 0.30 13.49
N ASP A 267 -13.16 0.52 14.79
CA ASP A 267 -14.07 0.09 15.86
C ASP A 267 -15.40 0.85 15.79
N SER A 268 -15.38 2.19 15.69
CA SER A 268 -16.62 2.99 15.64
C SER A 268 -17.49 2.63 14.42
N LEU A 269 -16.88 2.45 13.26
CA LEU A 269 -17.58 2.03 12.04
C LEU A 269 -18.06 0.58 12.14
N SER A 270 -17.31 -0.30 12.79
CA SER A 270 -17.72 -1.69 13.02
C SER A 270 -18.96 -1.77 13.89
N ASP A 271 -19.04 -0.97 14.94
CA ASP A 271 -20.20 -0.92 15.82
C ASP A 271 -21.43 -0.35 15.10
N TRP A 272 -21.25 0.71 14.31
CA TRP A 272 -22.31 1.26 13.46
C TRP A 272 -22.84 0.23 12.45
N LEU A 273 -21.97 -0.48 11.73
CA LEU A 273 -22.36 -1.49 10.75
C LEU A 273 -23.14 -2.64 11.40
N ARG A 274 -22.76 -3.09 12.60
CA ARG A 274 -23.46 -4.13 13.35
C ARG A 274 -24.83 -3.64 13.81
N ALA A 275 -24.93 -2.41 14.33
CA ALA A 275 -26.18 -1.82 14.76
C ALA A 275 -27.19 -1.70 13.60
N GLU A 276 -26.74 -1.24 12.41
CA GLU A 276 -27.58 -1.17 11.23
C GLU A 276 -28.08 -2.54 10.77
N ALA A 277 -27.21 -3.55 10.82
CA ALA A 277 -27.56 -4.91 10.48
C ALA A 277 -28.59 -5.51 11.48
N GLU A 278 -28.47 -5.20 12.78
CA GLU A 278 -29.39 -5.66 13.82
C GLU A 278 -30.79 -5.06 13.64
N VAL A 279 -30.88 -3.75 13.40
CA VAL A 279 -32.15 -3.07 13.09
C VAL A 279 -32.86 -3.73 11.91
N VAL A 280 -32.15 -3.97 10.82
CA VAL A 280 -32.74 -4.62 9.64
C VAL A 280 -33.10 -6.08 9.91
N ALA A 281 -32.30 -6.81 10.68
CA ALA A 281 -32.56 -8.18 11.04
C ALA A 281 -33.88 -8.31 11.84
N GLU A 282 -34.12 -7.39 12.78
CA GLU A 282 -35.36 -7.33 13.55
C GLU A 282 -36.56 -6.95 12.69
N ASP A 283 -36.45 -5.88 11.87
CA ASP A 283 -37.54 -5.39 11.00
C ASP A 283 -38.07 -6.47 10.05
N PHE A 284 -37.16 -7.29 9.50
CA PHE A 284 -37.50 -8.34 8.53
C PHE A 284 -37.61 -9.75 9.14
N GLY A 285 -37.30 -9.90 10.42
CA GLY A 285 -37.31 -11.18 11.11
C GLY A 285 -36.35 -12.21 10.51
N VAL A 286 -35.23 -11.78 9.98
CA VAL A 286 -34.14 -12.59 9.39
C VAL A 286 -32.93 -12.64 10.32
N LYS A 287 -32.00 -13.56 10.03
CA LYS A 287 -30.69 -13.54 10.70
C LYS A 287 -29.67 -12.87 9.79
N ILE A 288 -28.93 -11.88 10.31
CA ILE A 288 -27.79 -11.29 9.61
C ILE A 288 -26.51 -11.58 10.42
N VAL A 289 -25.53 -12.15 9.75
CA VAL A 289 -24.18 -12.36 10.29
C VAL A 289 -23.25 -11.37 9.60
N THR A 290 -22.60 -10.52 10.39
CA THR A 290 -21.67 -9.50 9.93
C THR A 290 -20.23 -9.93 10.23
N ARG A 291 -19.38 -10.02 9.22
CA ARG A 291 -17.94 -10.21 9.33
C ARG A 291 -17.25 -8.94 8.86
N ILE A 292 -16.29 -8.45 9.63
CA ILE A 292 -15.57 -7.20 9.34
C ILE A 292 -14.07 -7.47 9.35
N LYS A 293 -13.36 -6.89 8.38
CA LYS A 293 -11.89 -6.81 8.34
C LYS A 293 -11.51 -5.33 8.23
N VAL A 294 -10.84 -4.79 9.22
CA VAL A 294 -10.15 -3.50 9.16
C VAL A 294 -8.76 -3.77 8.59
N SER A 295 -8.47 -3.22 7.42
CA SER A 295 -7.17 -3.39 6.76
C SER A 295 -6.13 -2.39 7.25
N GLY A 296 -6.58 -1.25 7.78
CA GLY A 296 -5.74 -0.24 8.42
C GLY A 296 -6.58 0.93 8.92
N GLU A 297 -6.12 1.54 10.00
CA GLU A 297 -6.66 2.81 10.50
C GLU A 297 -6.19 3.98 9.63
N SER A 298 -6.95 5.07 9.63
CA SER A 298 -6.49 6.33 9.07
C SER A 298 -5.33 6.87 9.89
N PHE A 299 -4.41 7.55 9.23
CA PHE A 299 -3.33 8.25 9.92
C PHE A 299 -2.85 9.45 9.11
N VAL A 300 -2.27 10.41 9.81
CA VAL A 300 -1.54 11.54 9.22
C VAL A 300 -0.28 11.80 10.03
N THR A 301 0.85 11.99 9.34
CA THR A 301 2.05 12.63 9.89
C THR A 301 1.87 14.12 9.68
N PRO A 302 1.69 14.90 10.74
CA PRO A 302 1.50 16.34 10.58
C PRO A 302 2.60 16.98 9.74
N PRO A 303 2.28 17.94 8.85
CA PRO A 303 3.31 18.68 8.11
C PRO A 303 4.38 19.24 9.05
N GLY A 304 5.65 19.10 8.67
CA GLY A 304 6.78 19.50 9.50
C GLY A 304 8.14 19.23 8.83
N ALA A 305 9.18 19.06 9.62
CA ALA A 305 10.57 19.01 9.14
C ALA A 305 10.79 17.96 8.02
N LEU A 306 10.22 16.76 8.16
CA LEU A 306 10.36 15.69 7.16
C LEU A 306 9.64 16.05 5.85
N SER A 307 8.37 16.44 5.92
CA SER A 307 7.60 16.83 4.72
C SER A 307 8.21 18.06 4.03
N ASP A 308 8.70 19.04 4.79
CA ASP A 308 9.35 20.23 4.25
C ASP A 308 10.67 19.88 3.55
N LEU A 309 11.46 18.97 4.14
CA LEU A 309 12.69 18.46 3.54
C LEU A 309 12.41 17.82 2.17
N ILE A 310 11.46 16.88 2.14
CA ILE A 310 11.10 16.17 0.92
C ILE A 310 10.52 17.14 -0.12
N ALA A 311 9.62 18.04 0.28
CA ALA A 311 9.04 19.03 -0.63
C ALA A 311 10.09 19.95 -1.27
N ARG A 312 11.10 20.39 -0.51
CA ARG A 312 12.21 21.18 -1.05
C ARG A 312 13.02 20.36 -2.06
N ALA A 313 13.41 19.13 -1.71
CA ALA A 313 14.17 18.25 -2.60
C ALA A 313 13.43 17.99 -3.92
N VAL A 314 12.11 17.71 -3.83
CA VAL A 314 11.26 17.53 -5.02
C VAL A 314 11.22 18.80 -5.86
N LYS A 315 10.95 19.95 -5.25
CA LYS A 315 10.89 21.24 -5.96
C LYS A 315 12.21 21.58 -6.66
N ASP A 316 13.34 21.35 -6.00
CA ASP A 316 14.65 21.66 -6.55
C ASP A 316 15.01 20.78 -7.76
N GLU A 317 14.57 19.51 -7.78
CA GLU A 317 14.86 18.57 -8.86
C GLU A 317 13.80 18.56 -9.98
N THR A 318 12.57 18.98 -9.70
CA THR A 318 11.45 18.92 -10.66
C THR A 318 10.91 20.30 -11.05
N GLY A 319 11.14 21.33 -10.22
CA GLY A 319 10.45 22.61 -10.31
C GLY A 319 9.02 22.61 -9.76
N VAL A 320 8.49 21.45 -9.36
CA VAL A 320 7.12 21.26 -8.87
C VAL A 320 7.12 21.24 -7.34
N THR A 321 6.18 21.96 -6.72
CA THR A 321 5.94 21.85 -5.27
C THR A 321 4.87 20.79 -5.05
N PRO A 322 5.17 19.68 -4.33
CA PRO A 322 4.20 18.62 -4.13
C PRO A 322 3.03 19.05 -3.26
N GLU A 323 1.84 18.59 -3.63
CA GLU A 323 0.67 18.62 -2.76
C GLU A 323 0.85 17.61 -1.61
N LEU A 324 0.51 17.99 -0.39
CA LEU A 324 0.44 17.11 0.76
C LEU A 324 -0.93 16.42 0.78
N SER A 325 -0.97 15.10 0.63
CA SER A 325 -2.22 14.37 0.43
C SER A 325 -2.33 13.15 1.34
N THR A 326 -3.56 12.74 1.62
CA THR A 326 -3.91 11.49 2.33
C THR A 326 -4.73 10.56 1.45
N SER A 327 -4.95 10.94 0.18
CA SER A 327 -5.76 10.17 -0.78
C SER A 327 -5.08 8.88 -1.23
N GLY A 328 -5.86 7.97 -1.85
CA GLY A 328 -5.38 6.72 -2.44
C GLY A 328 -5.67 5.48 -1.60
N GLY A 329 -4.99 4.38 -1.93
CA GLY A 329 -5.06 3.10 -1.22
C GLY A 329 -4.29 3.11 0.12
N THR A 330 -4.24 1.98 0.79
CA THR A 330 -3.36 1.76 1.94
C THR A 330 -1.93 1.48 1.46
N SER A 331 -0.96 1.65 2.35
CA SER A 331 0.45 1.28 2.13
C SER A 331 1.07 0.86 3.47
N ASP A 332 2.29 0.35 3.44
CA ASP A 332 3.02 -0.04 4.65
C ASP A 332 3.41 1.13 5.56
N ALA A 333 3.28 2.37 5.10
CA ALA A 333 3.37 3.55 5.96
C ALA A 333 2.43 3.48 7.17
N ARG A 334 1.29 2.77 7.06
CA ARG A 334 0.35 2.50 8.17
C ARG A 334 0.97 1.77 9.36
N PHE A 335 2.04 1.01 9.14
CA PHE A 335 2.77 0.31 10.20
C PHE A 335 3.96 1.14 10.69
N VAL A 336 4.67 1.81 9.77
CA VAL A 336 5.84 2.63 10.07
C VAL A 336 5.50 3.83 10.96
N LYS A 337 4.32 4.43 10.78
CA LYS A 337 3.84 5.61 11.53
C LYS A 337 3.90 5.46 13.06
N ASP A 338 3.81 4.24 13.57
CA ASP A 338 3.85 3.95 15.01
C ASP A 338 5.28 3.87 15.56
N HIS A 339 6.29 3.96 14.69
CA HIS A 339 7.71 3.86 15.02
C HIS A 339 8.47 5.16 14.80
N CYS A 340 8.15 5.91 13.74
CA CYS A 340 8.77 7.20 13.44
C CYS A 340 7.87 8.03 12.51
N PRO A 341 8.13 9.35 12.36
CA PRO A 341 7.53 10.16 11.30
C PRO A 341 7.74 9.52 9.93
N VAL A 342 6.69 9.47 9.11
CA VAL A 342 6.72 8.82 7.80
C VAL A 342 6.03 9.68 6.74
N VAL A 343 6.64 9.75 5.56
CA VAL A 343 6.09 10.38 4.36
C VAL A 343 6.28 9.42 3.20
N GLU A 344 5.34 9.41 2.26
CA GLU A 344 5.49 8.60 1.06
C GLU A 344 5.74 9.49 -0.16
N PHE A 345 6.71 9.12 -0.96
CA PHE A 345 7.04 9.80 -2.20
C PHE A 345 7.73 8.86 -3.19
N GLY A 346 7.22 8.84 -4.42
CA GLY A 346 7.79 8.05 -5.51
C GLY A 346 7.26 8.46 -6.88
N LEU A 347 7.18 7.49 -7.77
CA LEU A 347 6.90 7.66 -9.18
C LEU A 347 5.45 8.08 -9.50
N VAL A 348 5.21 8.26 -10.81
CA VAL A 348 3.86 8.44 -11.36
C VAL A 348 3.16 7.10 -11.48
N GLY A 349 2.02 6.95 -10.78
CA GLY A 349 1.31 5.67 -10.61
C GLY A 349 0.36 5.25 -11.75
N LYS A 350 0.48 5.83 -12.96
CA LYS A 350 -0.53 5.66 -14.04
C LYS A 350 -0.81 4.23 -14.48
N THR A 351 0.18 3.35 -14.40
CA THR A 351 0.08 1.99 -14.94
C THR A 351 0.23 0.90 -13.89
N MET A 352 0.29 1.27 -12.59
CA MET A 352 0.39 0.29 -11.51
C MET A 352 -0.79 -0.69 -11.56
N HIS A 353 -0.53 -1.97 -11.30
CA HIS A 353 -1.46 -3.10 -11.34
C HIS A 353 -2.10 -3.41 -12.72
N GLN A 354 -1.79 -2.64 -13.76
CA GLN A 354 -2.33 -2.88 -15.10
C GLN A 354 -1.49 -3.89 -15.88
N VAL A 355 -2.10 -4.48 -16.91
CA VAL A 355 -1.36 -5.11 -18.01
C VAL A 355 -0.53 -4.01 -18.69
N ASP A 356 0.65 -4.35 -19.17
CA ASP A 356 1.59 -3.40 -19.76
C ASP A 356 2.04 -2.28 -18.79
N GLU A 357 2.21 -2.64 -17.52
CA GLU A 357 2.83 -1.76 -16.53
C GLU A 357 4.20 -1.29 -17.01
N ARG A 358 4.45 0.00 -16.88
CA ARG A 358 5.67 0.65 -17.37
C ARG A 358 5.92 1.99 -16.70
N VAL A 359 7.16 2.43 -16.71
CA VAL A 359 7.61 3.71 -16.16
C VAL A 359 8.53 4.44 -17.16
N GLU A 360 8.48 5.75 -17.19
CA GLU A 360 9.44 6.55 -17.97
C GLU A 360 10.85 6.41 -17.37
N ILE A 361 11.83 6.03 -18.19
CA ILE A 361 13.23 5.88 -17.77
C ILE A 361 13.76 7.19 -17.15
N ALA A 362 13.38 8.34 -17.71
CA ALA A 362 13.75 9.64 -17.18
C ALA A 362 13.25 9.87 -15.74
N GLN A 363 12.07 9.34 -15.38
CA GLN A 363 11.52 9.47 -14.04
C GLN A 363 12.30 8.63 -13.01
N ILE A 364 12.85 7.47 -13.40
CA ILE A 364 13.69 6.66 -12.51
C ILE A 364 14.98 7.43 -12.16
N HIS A 365 15.62 8.06 -13.14
CA HIS A 365 16.80 8.91 -12.88
C HIS A 365 16.46 10.13 -12.03
N GLN A 366 15.33 10.78 -12.31
CA GLN A 366 14.86 11.95 -11.55
C GLN A 366 14.55 11.55 -10.09
N LEU A 367 13.92 10.40 -9.87
CA LEU A 367 13.65 9.89 -8.52
C LEU A 367 14.94 9.62 -7.75
N LYS A 368 15.95 8.99 -8.37
CA LYS A 368 17.27 8.83 -7.75
C LYS A 368 17.88 10.18 -7.37
N ALA A 369 17.78 11.20 -8.24
CA ALA A 369 18.31 12.55 -7.95
C ALA A 369 17.61 13.17 -6.74
N ILE A 370 16.27 13.06 -6.65
CA ILE A 370 15.47 13.52 -5.51
C ILE A 370 15.89 12.80 -4.23
N TYR A 371 15.99 11.47 -4.23
CA TYR A 371 16.40 10.70 -3.06
C TYR A 371 17.84 11.01 -2.62
N SER A 372 18.75 11.23 -3.58
CA SER A 372 20.13 11.66 -3.29
C SER A 372 20.16 13.03 -2.63
N ARG A 373 19.29 13.96 -3.05
CA ARG A 373 19.17 15.28 -2.42
C ARG A 373 18.59 15.17 -1.02
N ILE A 374 17.52 14.37 -0.83
CA ILE A 374 16.94 14.14 0.50
C ILE A 374 18.00 13.64 1.48
N LEU A 375 18.79 12.63 1.09
CA LEU A 375 19.85 12.10 1.95
C LEU A 375 20.91 13.15 2.30
N ARG A 376 21.38 13.92 1.32
CA ARG A 376 22.36 15.00 1.56
C ARG A 376 21.81 16.06 2.50
N ASP A 377 20.59 16.55 2.24
CA ASP A 377 19.99 17.63 3.03
C ASP A 377 19.58 17.17 4.43
N TYR A 378 19.24 15.89 4.58
CA TYR A 378 18.91 15.30 5.87
C TYR A 378 20.12 15.19 6.80
N PHE A 379 21.29 14.85 6.29
CA PHE A 379 22.51 14.66 7.08
C PHE A 379 23.44 15.90 7.11
N ALA A 380 23.07 17.00 6.44
CA ALA A 380 23.79 18.25 6.44
C ALA A 380 23.89 18.95 7.82
#